data_4e2a223f417d3b2fa24a07fe3f6a641b
#
_entry.id   4e2a223f417d3b2fa24a07fe3f6a641b
#
_cell.length_a   1.000
_cell.length_b   1.000
_cell.length_c   1.000
_cell.angle_alpha   90.00
_cell.angle_beta   90.00
_cell.angle_gamma   90.00
#
_symmetry.space_group_name_H-M   'P 1'
#
loop_
_entity.id
_entity.type
_entity.pdbx_description
1 polymer ?
#
loop_
_entity_poly.entity_id
_entity_poly.type
_entity_poly.pdbx_seq_one_letter_code
_entity_poly.pdbx_strand_id
1 'polypeptide(L)'
;MHIVSASYDKTAWIWNTATGECEAELKGHSDWVKSAVFSPDGMYIVSASNDKTACIWNTTTGECEAELKGHSHWLKSAAFSPDGMHVVSASNDKTARIWNTTTGECEAELKGHSHCVNSAVFSPDGMHIVSVSIDKTACIWNTTTGECEAELKGHSDYVNSAVFSPDSMHIVSTSNDKTARIWNTTTGECKAELKGHPHWLKSAVFSPDCMCIVSTCQDNNVQIWNMATEEYEEGMSALSTHTSLLSSSDNSKLPVASSIPNGVFINHDHHSQIQVSLESSFLDVYKDIIFHTKNLHKIWIPPPFCKPSSIGYHLSKICLGYRSGQVLVLEVCMVLILNSTL
;
A
#
# COMPACT_ATOMS: atom_id res chain seq x y z
N MET A 1 12.21 -13.39 -7.56
CA MET A 1 11.50 -12.22 -7.00
C MET A 1 11.09 -12.56 -5.58
N HIS A 2 11.20 -11.61 -4.64
CA HIS A 2 11.01 -11.84 -3.21
C HIS A 2 9.95 -10.91 -2.64
N ILE A 3 9.37 -11.29 -1.52
CA ILE A 3 8.50 -10.48 -0.69
C ILE A 3 9.09 -10.47 0.71
N VAL A 4 8.93 -9.37 1.42
CA VAL A 4 9.23 -9.29 2.84
C VAL A 4 7.95 -9.08 3.63
N SER A 5 7.82 -9.76 4.75
CA SER A 5 6.73 -9.57 5.71
C SER A 5 7.26 -9.22 7.09
N ALA A 6 6.53 -8.33 7.77
CA ALA A 6 6.79 -7.96 9.16
C ALA A 6 5.81 -8.65 10.09
N SER A 7 6.26 -9.12 11.25
CA SER A 7 5.44 -9.90 12.16
C SER A 7 5.49 -9.38 13.60
N TYR A 8 4.41 -9.64 14.35
CA TYR A 8 4.34 -9.39 15.79
C TYR A 8 5.14 -10.39 16.62
N ASP A 9 5.70 -11.44 15.99
CA ASP A 9 6.64 -12.37 16.63
C ASP A 9 8.06 -11.81 16.76
N LYS A 10 8.27 -10.53 16.41
CA LYS A 10 9.53 -9.76 16.47
C LYS A 10 10.51 -10.07 15.33
N THR A 11 10.02 -10.72 14.28
CA THR A 11 10.83 -11.09 13.11
C THR A 11 10.28 -10.42 11.84
N ALA A 12 11.10 -10.37 10.82
CA ALA A 12 10.68 -10.18 9.44
C ALA A 12 11.10 -11.41 8.62
N TRP A 13 10.40 -11.69 7.51
CA TRP A 13 10.60 -12.89 6.73
C TRP A 13 10.72 -12.57 5.26
N ILE A 14 11.68 -13.21 4.58
CA ILE A 14 11.85 -13.13 3.13
C ILE A 14 11.24 -14.37 2.48
N TRP A 15 10.41 -14.17 1.49
CA TRP A 15 9.67 -15.22 0.79
C TRP A 15 10.00 -15.22 -0.69
N ASN A 16 10.22 -16.40 -1.26
CA ASN A 16 10.33 -16.58 -2.69
C ASN A 16 8.94 -16.59 -3.33
N THR A 17 8.68 -15.68 -4.28
CA THR A 17 7.35 -15.58 -4.90
C THR A 17 7.06 -16.69 -5.90
N ALA A 18 8.08 -17.38 -6.41
CA ALA A 18 7.90 -18.46 -7.37
C ALA A 18 7.59 -19.79 -6.68
N THR A 19 8.22 -20.05 -5.52
CA THR A 19 8.04 -21.31 -4.79
C THR A 19 7.08 -21.20 -3.62
N GLY A 20 6.86 -19.96 -3.10
CA GLY A 20 6.10 -19.71 -1.87
C GLY A 20 6.87 -20.08 -0.61
N GLU A 21 8.14 -20.47 -0.71
CA GLU A 21 8.96 -20.90 0.41
C GLU A 21 9.59 -19.70 1.13
N CYS A 22 9.77 -19.85 2.45
CA CYS A 22 10.55 -18.92 3.24
C CYS A 22 12.03 -19.12 2.93
N GLU A 23 12.72 -18.03 2.56
CA GLU A 23 14.17 -18.08 2.28
C GLU A 23 15.00 -17.59 3.46
N ALA A 24 14.50 -16.62 4.23
CA ALA A 24 15.21 -16.13 5.40
C ALA A 24 14.27 -15.60 6.48
N GLU A 25 14.68 -15.77 7.73
CA GLU A 25 14.08 -15.19 8.92
C GLU A 25 15.04 -14.16 9.50
N LEU A 26 14.63 -12.89 9.53
CA LEU A 26 15.41 -11.75 10.02
C LEU A 26 15.14 -11.57 11.53
N LYS A 27 16.10 -12.00 12.36
CA LYS A 27 16.02 -11.98 13.83
C LYS A 27 16.94 -10.92 14.41
N GLY A 28 16.42 -10.12 15.36
CA GLY A 28 17.22 -9.13 16.06
C GLY A 28 16.38 -8.10 16.79
N HIS A 29 15.19 -7.79 16.30
CA HIS A 29 14.27 -6.92 17.01
C HIS A 29 13.81 -7.55 18.35
N SER A 30 13.70 -6.69 19.38
CA SER A 30 13.26 -7.14 20.70
C SER A 30 11.75 -6.99 20.93
N ASP A 31 11.02 -6.36 19.98
CA ASP A 31 9.56 -6.16 20.03
C ASP A 31 8.98 -6.25 18.61
N TRP A 32 7.66 -6.10 18.50
CA TRP A 32 6.88 -6.26 17.27
C TRP A 32 7.45 -5.49 16.08
N VAL A 33 7.67 -6.16 14.97
CA VAL A 33 8.03 -5.53 13.70
C VAL A 33 6.75 -5.05 13.01
N LYS A 34 6.69 -3.78 12.68
CA LYS A 34 5.51 -3.10 12.13
C LYS A 34 5.52 -3.00 10.62
N SER A 35 6.69 -2.78 10.04
CA SER A 35 6.89 -2.73 8.59
C SER A 35 8.25 -3.30 8.23
N ALA A 36 8.34 -3.82 7.01
CA ALA A 36 9.59 -4.20 6.39
C ALA A 36 9.46 -3.97 4.88
N VAL A 37 10.44 -3.35 4.26
CA VAL A 37 10.47 -3.04 2.83
C VAL A 37 11.85 -3.25 2.25
N PHE A 38 11.93 -3.66 0.98
CA PHE A 38 13.19 -3.77 0.25
C PHE A 38 13.73 -2.39 -0.14
N SER A 39 15.05 -2.30 -0.24
CA SER A 39 15.71 -1.22 -0.95
C SER A 39 15.40 -1.29 -2.46
N PRO A 40 15.54 -0.17 -3.21
CA PRO A 40 15.25 -0.14 -4.65
C PRO A 40 16.04 -1.14 -5.48
N ASP A 41 17.28 -1.45 -5.08
CA ASP A 41 18.14 -2.45 -5.71
C ASP A 41 17.85 -3.89 -5.24
N GLY A 42 17.00 -4.06 -4.21
CA GLY A 42 16.66 -5.35 -3.62
C GLY A 42 17.77 -5.98 -2.77
N MET A 43 18.89 -5.28 -2.53
CA MET A 43 20.02 -5.82 -1.76
C MET A 43 19.83 -5.71 -0.25
N TYR A 44 18.97 -4.80 0.19
CA TYR A 44 18.70 -4.55 1.60
C TYR A 44 17.21 -4.58 1.91
N ILE A 45 16.91 -4.75 3.18
CA ILE A 45 15.57 -4.57 3.75
C ILE A 45 15.72 -3.58 4.91
N VAL A 46 14.79 -2.64 5.05
CA VAL A 46 14.62 -1.88 6.28
C VAL A 46 13.37 -2.34 7.00
N SER A 47 13.49 -2.57 8.30
CA SER A 47 12.38 -2.91 9.20
C SER A 47 12.20 -1.85 10.27
N ALA A 48 10.95 -1.63 10.71
CA ALA A 48 10.61 -0.73 11.81
C ALA A 48 9.91 -1.50 12.92
N SER A 49 10.31 -1.26 14.18
CA SER A 49 9.82 -2.02 15.32
C SER A 49 9.32 -1.17 16.48
N ASN A 50 8.48 -1.79 17.31
CA ASN A 50 8.08 -1.26 18.61
C ASN A 50 9.25 -1.16 19.60
N ASP A 51 10.39 -1.80 19.35
CA ASP A 51 11.61 -1.65 20.16
C ASP A 51 12.30 -0.29 20.00
N LYS A 52 11.70 0.63 19.22
CA LYS A 52 12.13 2.00 18.94
C LYS A 52 13.30 2.11 17.98
N THR A 53 13.61 1.02 17.26
CA THR A 53 14.67 0.98 16.26
C THR A 53 14.14 0.65 14.88
N ALA A 54 14.88 1.04 13.85
CA ALA A 54 14.81 0.44 12.54
C ALA A 54 16.11 -0.34 12.30
N CYS A 55 16.02 -1.45 11.58
CA CYS A 55 17.19 -2.26 11.22
C CYS A 55 17.31 -2.36 9.71
N ILE A 56 18.54 -2.24 9.22
CA ILE A 56 18.89 -2.50 7.81
C ILE A 56 19.50 -3.91 7.74
N TRP A 57 18.93 -4.75 6.92
CA TRP A 57 19.30 -6.16 6.77
C TRP A 57 19.83 -6.42 5.37
N ASN A 58 20.88 -7.19 5.26
CA ASN A 58 21.38 -7.72 4.00
C ASN A 58 20.49 -8.88 3.53
N THR A 59 19.94 -8.79 2.32
CA THR A 59 19.00 -9.81 1.81
C THR A 59 19.67 -11.15 1.52
N THR A 60 20.98 -11.16 1.27
CA THR A 60 21.72 -12.38 0.94
C THR A 60 22.14 -13.14 2.18
N THR A 61 22.59 -12.43 3.23
CA THR A 61 23.11 -13.06 4.45
C THR A 61 22.04 -13.18 5.54
N GLY A 62 20.98 -12.34 5.47
CA GLY A 62 19.98 -12.22 6.54
C GLY A 62 20.49 -11.51 7.79
N GLU A 63 21.70 -10.94 7.75
CA GLU A 63 22.32 -10.26 8.90
C GLU A 63 21.86 -8.80 8.98
N CYS A 64 21.73 -8.30 10.22
CA CYS A 64 21.48 -6.88 10.47
C CYS A 64 22.80 -6.11 10.33
N GLU A 65 22.92 -5.27 9.31
CA GLU A 65 24.12 -4.47 9.07
C GLU A 65 24.12 -3.14 9.84
N ALA A 66 22.93 -2.57 10.06
CA ALA A 66 22.81 -1.33 10.83
C ALA A 66 21.53 -1.31 11.67
N GLU A 67 21.67 -0.83 12.90
CA GLU A 67 20.55 -0.56 13.80
C GLU A 67 20.42 0.96 14.00
N LEU A 68 19.35 1.54 13.47
CA LEU A 68 19.07 2.97 13.49
C LEU A 68 18.40 3.34 14.81
N LYS A 69 19.19 3.89 15.73
CA LYS A 69 18.78 4.25 17.10
C LYS A 69 18.61 5.76 17.26
N GLY A 70 17.54 6.17 17.94
CA GLY A 70 17.35 7.59 18.26
C GLY A 70 15.90 7.96 18.55
N HIS A 71 14.94 7.25 17.97
CA HIS A 71 13.54 7.46 18.35
C HIS A 71 13.28 7.11 19.81
N SER A 72 12.45 7.94 20.47
CA SER A 72 12.12 7.76 21.89
C SER A 72 10.92 6.86 22.12
N HIS A 73 10.18 6.51 21.04
CA HIS A 73 8.97 5.68 21.09
C HIS A 73 8.91 4.73 19.89
N TRP A 74 7.91 3.85 19.84
CA TRP A 74 7.69 2.84 18.83
C TRP A 74 7.72 3.40 17.41
N LEU A 75 8.43 2.71 16.52
CA LEU A 75 8.34 3.01 15.09
C LEU A 75 7.09 2.34 14.48
N LYS A 76 6.53 3.03 13.49
CA LYS A 76 5.37 2.58 12.73
C LYS A 76 5.74 2.11 11.34
N SER A 77 6.65 2.85 10.69
CA SER A 77 7.12 2.53 9.35
C SER A 77 8.56 3.00 9.15
N ALA A 78 9.21 2.38 8.18
CA ALA A 78 10.46 2.85 7.61
C ALA A 78 10.45 2.57 6.10
N ALA A 79 11.10 3.43 5.31
CA ALA A 79 11.20 3.29 3.86
C ALA A 79 12.53 3.84 3.35
N PHE A 80 13.09 3.22 2.31
CA PHE A 80 14.27 3.73 1.62
C PHE A 80 13.93 4.92 0.72
N SER A 81 14.90 5.79 0.51
CA SER A 81 14.90 6.75 -0.59
C SER A 81 15.05 6.03 -1.94
N PRO A 82 14.63 6.65 -3.06
CA PRO A 82 14.73 6.04 -4.39
C PRO A 82 16.15 5.67 -4.82
N ASP A 83 17.15 6.38 -4.32
CA ASP A 83 18.58 6.09 -4.55
C ASP A 83 19.15 5.03 -3.59
N GLY A 84 18.38 4.62 -2.57
CA GLY A 84 18.80 3.67 -1.54
C GLY A 84 19.78 4.24 -0.51
N MET A 85 20.16 5.52 -0.62
CA MET A 85 21.18 6.11 0.26
C MET A 85 20.64 6.59 1.60
N HIS A 86 19.33 6.75 1.73
CA HIS A 86 18.68 7.20 2.94
C HIS A 86 17.51 6.28 3.32
N VAL A 87 17.16 6.32 4.60
CA VAL A 87 15.94 5.75 5.15
C VAL A 87 15.16 6.85 5.83
N VAL A 88 13.83 6.88 5.64
CA VAL A 88 12.94 7.66 6.48
C VAL A 88 12.19 6.74 7.43
N SER A 89 12.06 7.12 8.69
CA SER A 89 11.29 6.40 9.71
C SER A 89 10.21 7.27 10.33
N ALA A 90 9.08 6.68 10.69
CA ALA A 90 7.97 7.33 11.37
C ALA A 90 7.73 6.72 12.74
N SER A 91 7.49 7.57 13.76
CA SER A 91 7.41 7.11 15.14
C SER A 91 6.23 7.71 15.93
N ASN A 92 5.85 6.97 16.97
CA ASN A 92 4.94 7.45 18.00
C ASN A 92 5.52 8.59 18.83
N ASP A 93 6.81 8.91 18.72
CA ASP A 93 7.42 10.08 19.36
C ASP A 93 7.08 11.42 18.68
N LYS A 94 6.18 11.37 17.68
CA LYS A 94 5.65 12.51 16.91
C LYS A 94 6.61 13.04 15.86
N THR A 95 7.69 12.33 15.58
CA THR A 95 8.69 12.72 14.58
C THR A 95 8.80 11.69 13.46
N ALA A 96 9.24 12.14 12.30
CA ALA A 96 9.92 11.30 11.34
C ALA A 96 11.41 11.63 11.35
N ARG A 97 12.27 10.71 10.94
CA ARG A 97 13.73 10.91 10.88
C ARG A 97 14.29 10.42 9.58
N ILE A 98 15.31 11.12 9.08
CA ILE A 98 16.10 10.73 7.93
C ILE A 98 17.43 10.17 8.42
N TRP A 99 17.81 9.02 7.90
CA TRP A 99 19.02 8.28 8.29
C TRP A 99 19.86 8.01 7.04
N ASN A 100 21.15 8.14 7.18
CA ASN A 100 22.12 7.71 6.18
C ASN A 100 22.29 6.19 6.25
N THR A 101 22.11 5.49 5.13
CA THR A 101 22.17 4.02 5.10
C THR A 101 23.59 3.46 5.30
N THR A 102 24.61 4.24 4.91
CA THR A 102 26.02 3.82 5.02
C THR A 102 26.57 4.01 6.42
N THR A 103 26.25 5.14 7.07
CA THR A 103 26.79 5.46 8.41
C THR A 103 25.86 5.04 9.55
N GLY A 104 24.56 4.84 9.27
CA GLY A 104 23.53 4.60 10.28
C GLY A 104 23.19 5.85 11.11
N GLU A 105 23.74 7.01 10.77
CA GLU A 105 23.53 8.26 11.51
C GLU A 105 22.21 8.93 11.13
N CYS A 106 21.58 9.59 12.12
CA CYS A 106 20.41 10.42 11.89
C CYS A 106 20.84 11.78 11.33
N GLU A 107 20.48 12.08 10.09
CA GLU A 107 20.83 13.33 9.43
C GLU A 107 19.80 14.44 9.68
N ALA A 108 18.52 14.09 9.84
CA ALA A 108 17.48 15.05 10.12
C ALA A 108 16.36 14.47 11.01
N GLU A 109 15.82 15.33 11.88
CA GLU A 109 14.62 15.04 12.66
C GLU A 109 13.49 15.99 12.21
N LEU A 110 12.47 15.42 11.56
CA LEU A 110 11.33 16.13 10.98
C LEU A 110 10.28 16.36 12.09
N LYS A 111 10.26 17.58 12.65
CA LYS A 111 9.39 18.00 13.75
C LYS A 111 8.29 18.92 13.25
N GLY A 112 7.05 18.66 13.64
CA GLY A 112 5.89 19.48 13.28
C GLY A 112 4.59 18.81 13.67
N HIS A 113 4.49 17.49 13.53
CA HIS A 113 3.29 16.76 13.95
C HIS A 113 3.06 16.86 15.47
N SER A 114 1.80 17.10 15.85
CA SER A 114 1.41 17.20 17.27
C SER A 114 1.18 15.84 17.93
N HIS A 115 1.07 14.76 17.14
CA HIS A 115 0.79 13.39 17.59
C HIS A 115 1.63 12.36 16.81
N CYS A 116 1.44 11.07 17.15
CA CYS A 116 2.15 9.96 16.54
C CYS A 116 2.14 10.02 15.00
N VAL A 117 3.30 9.83 14.40
CA VAL A 117 3.44 9.71 12.95
C VAL A 117 3.22 8.25 12.55
N ASN A 118 2.23 8.01 11.69
CA ASN A 118 1.83 6.66 11.27
C ASN A 118 2.67 6.13 10.11
N SER A 119 3.05 7.00 9.17
CA SER A 119 3.83 6.64 7.99
C SER A 119 4.65 7.83 7.51
N ALA A 120 5.80 7.55 6.91
CA ALA A 120 6.59 8.51 6.16
C ALA A 120 7.25 7.81 4.97
N VAL A 121 7.22 8.44 3.79
CA VAL A 121 7.81 7.90 2.56
C VAL A 121 8.42 9.02 1.72
N PHE A 122 9.47 8.70 0.97
CA PHE A 122 10.06 9.60 -0.02
C PHE A 122 9.19 9.72 -1.26
N SER A 123 9.29 10.85 -1.94
CA SER A 123 8.81 11.02 -3.31
C SER A 123 9.69 10.22 -4.29
N PRO A 124 9.15 9.79 -5.45
CA PRO A 124 9.92 9.07 -6.46
C PRO A 124 11.15 9.82 -6.98
N ASP A 125 11.13 11.15 -6.99
CA ASP A 125 12.28 11.99 -7.34
C ASP A 125 13.28 12.18 -6.19
N GLY A 126 12.96 11.69 -4.97
CA GLY A 126 13.80 11.81 -3.77
C GLY A 126 13.84 13.20 -3.15
N MET A 127 13.15 14.20 -3.72
CA MET A 127 13.25 15.59 -3.27
C MET A 127 12.38 15.91 -2.05
N HIS A 128 11.32 15.13 -1.84
CA HIS A 128 10.35 15.35 -0.76
C HIS A 128 10.09 14.08 0.05
N ILE A 129 9.58 14.29 1.25
CA ILE A 129 9.00 13.24 2.09
C ILE A 129 7.56 13.64 2.39
N VAL A 130 6.64 12.70 2.36
CA VAL A 130 5.31 12.87 2.95
C VAL A 130 5.21 12.06 4.22
N SER A 131 4.78 12.68 5.32
CA SER A 131 4.44 12.02 6.57
C SER A 131 2.99 12.22 6.94
N VAL A 132 2.40 11.25 7.65
CA VAL A 132 1.00 11.30 8.07
C VAL A 132 0.85 10.94 9.54
N SER A 133 -0.13 11.55 10.20
CA SER A 133 -0.25 11.46 11.66
C SER A 133 -1.70 11.26 12.13
N ILE A 134 -1.80 10.81 13.38
CA ILE A 134 -3.06 10.82 14.13
C ILE A 134 -3.52 12.24 14.50
N ASP A 135 -2.71 13.28 14.27
CA ASP A 135 -3.14 14.68 14.40
C ASP A 135 -4.06 15.13 13.25
N LYS A 136 -4.41 14.20 12.32
CA LYS A 136 -5.32 14.39 11.19
C LYS A 136 -4.70 15.15 10.02
N THR A 137 -3.39 15.33 10.02
CA THR A 137 -2.66 16.04 8.97
C THR A 137 -1.68 15.13 8.24
N ALA A 138 -1.31 15.53 7.04
CA ALA A 138 -0.09 15.08 6.39
C ALA A 138 0.85 16.29 6.23
N CYS A 139 2.16 16.06 6.23
CA CYS A 139 3.16 17.10 6.00
C CYS A 139 4.07 16.71 4.84
N ILE A 140 4.37 17.69 3.99
CA ILE A 140 5.39 17.59 2.95
C ILE A 140 6.66 18.24 3.47
N TRP A 141 7.78 17.52 3.40
CA TRP A 141 9.08 17.95 3.89
C TRP A 141 10.09 17.99 2.75
N ASN A 142 10.91 19.00 2.73
CA ASN A 142 12.08 19.03 1.85
C ASN A 142 13.14 18.08 2.37
N THR A 143 13.61 17.16 1.54
CA THR A 143 14.57 16.12 1.95
C THR A 143 15.93 16.71 2.33
N THR A 144 16.36 17.78 1.65
CA THR A 144 17.67 18.40 1.86
C THR A 144 17.72 19.27 3.12
N THR A 145 16.65 20.08 3.35
CA THR A 145 16.64 21.05 4.47
C THR A 145 15.99 20.48 5.73
N GLY A 146 15.17 19.42 5.60
CA GLY A 146 14.34 18.90 6.67
C GLY A 146 13.18 19.83 7.08
N GLU A 147 12.92 20.90 6.33
CA GLU A 147 11.86 21.86 6.62
C GLU A 147 10.50 21.37 6.10
N CYS A 148 9.44 21.67 6.86
CA CYS A 148 8.07 21.41 6.42
C CYS A 148 7.65 22.47 5.41
N GLU A 149 7.43 22.07 4.16
CA GLU A 149 7.02 22.98 3.07
C GLU A 149 5.49 23.15 3.01
N ALA A 150 4.73 22.12 3.38
CA ALA A 150 3.27 22.20 3.41
C ALA A 150 2.66 21.27 4.47
N GLU A 151 1.64 21.77 5.15
CA GLU A 151 0.77 20.99 6.03
C GLU A 151 -0.57 20.76 5.34
N LEU A 152 -0.88 19.52 4.98
CA LEU A 152 -2.07 19.11 4.26
C LEU A 152 -3.23 18.90 5.25
N LYS A 153 -4.09 19.89 5.37
CA LYS A 153 -5.25 19.91 6.28
C LYS A 153 -6.54 19.60 5.54
N GLY A 154 -7.38 18.78 6.13
CA GLY A 154 -8.70 18.48 5.57
C GLY A 154 -9.32 17.21 6.09
N HIS A 155 -8.52 16.18 6.40
CA HIS A 155 -9.04 14.97 7.04
C HIS A 155 -9.64 15.29 8.42
N SER A 156 -10.80 14.68 8.71
CA SER A 156 -11.49 14.88 9.99
C SER A 156 -11.12 13.87 11.07
N ASP A 157 -10.33 12.84 10.71
CA ASP A 157 -9.84 11.80 11.62
C ASP A 157 -8.40 11.38 11.24
N TYR A 158 -7.81 10.44 11.98
CA TYR A 158 -6.43 9.96 11.82
C TYR A 158 -6.07 9.65 10.37
N VAL A 159 -4.94 10.16 9.91
CA VAL A 159 -4.39 9.81 8.61
C VAL A 159 -3.51 8.56 8.76
N ASN A 160 -3.84 7.52 7.99
CA ASN A 160 -3.21 6.21 8.14
C ASN A 160 -2.02 6.00 7.22
N SER A 161 -2.13 6.47 5.97
CA SER A 161 -1.11 6.33 4.94
C SER A 161 -1.17 7.50 3.98
N ALA A 162 -0.03 7.85 3.39
CA ALA A 162 0.05 8.67 2.20
C ALA A 162 1.20 8.21 1.32
N VAL A 163 1.02 8.32 0.01
CA VAL A 163 2.05 8.02 -0.99
C VAL A 163 2.02 9.06 -2.11
N PHE A 164 3.18 9.30 -2.70
CA PHE A 164 3.27 10.10 -3.91
C PHE A 164 2.80 9.33 -5.14
N SER A 165 2.33 10.04 -6.14
CA SER A 165 2.18 9.50 -7.49
C SER A 165 3.55 9.22 -8.13
N PRO A 166 3.65 8.29 -9.09
CA PRO A 166 4.90 7.97 -9.79
C PRO A 166 5.62 9.17 -10.41
N ASP A 167 4.88 10.22 -10.80
CA ASP A 167 5.41 11.47 -11.34
C ASP A 167 5.78 12.51 -10.28
N SER A 168 5.63 12.19 -8.98
CA SER A 168 5.82 13.07 -7.83
C SER A 168 4.89 14.29 -7.78
N MET A 169 3.92 14.42 -8.71
CA MET A 169 3.04 15.60 -8.82
C MET A 169 1.88 15.61 -7.83
N HIS A 170 1.50 14.44 -7.36
CA HIS A 170 0.34 14.25 -6.50
C HIS A 170 0.67 13.39 -5.29
N ILE A 171 -0.13 13.53 -4.24
CA ILE A 171 -0.14 12.65 -3.06
C ILE A 171 -1.55 12.13 -2.89
N VAL A 172 -1.69 10.83 -2.59
CA VAL A 172 -2.95 10.27 -2.08
C VAL A 172 -2.78 9.94 -0.61
N SER A 173 -3.70 10.43 0.23
CA SER A 173 -3.76 10.12 1.66
C SER A 173 -5.02 9.35 2.01
N THR A 174 -4.96 8.50 3.04
CA THR A 174 -6.10 7.70 3.53
C THR A 174 -6.33 7.92 5.01
N SER A 175 -7.59 7.93 5.43
CA SER A 175 -7.94 8.29 6.79
C SER A 175 -9.04 7.39 7.40
N ASN A 176 -9.09 7.44 8.73
CA ASN A 176 -10.20 6.89 9.51
C ASN A 176 -11.52 7.64 9.26
N ASP A 177 -11.50 8.82 8.64
CA ASP A 177 -12.71 9.54 8.22
C ASP A 177 -13.44 8.89 7.04
N LYS A 178 -12.93 7.71 6.58
CA LYS A 178 -13.47 6.91 5.47
C LYS A 178 -13.27 7.52 4.09
N THR A 179 -12.37 8.49 3.97
CA THR A 179 -12.04 9.14 2.70
C THR A 179 -10.57 8.92 2.33
N ALA A 180 -10.29 8.91 1.04
CA ALA A 180 -8.97 9.23 0.54
C ALA A 180 -8.99 10.65 -0.03
N ARG A 181 -7.86 11.35 0.02
CA ARG A 181 -7.72 12.69 -0.55
C ARG A 181 -6.53 12.75 -1.48
N ILE A 182 -6.70 13.49 -2.57
CA ILE A 182 -5.64 13.76 -3.55
C ILE A 182 -5.18 15.19 -3.37
N TRP A 183 -3.88 15.36 -3.26
CA TRP A 183 -3.24 16.66 -3.03
C TRP A 183 -2.27 16.97 -4.15
N ASN A 184 -2.15 18.23 -4.50
CA ASN A 184 -1.07 18.71 -5.35
C ASN A 184 0.20 18.84 -4.50
N THR A 185 1.30 18.24 -4.93
CA THR A 185 2.56 18.23 -4.16
C THR A 185 3.15 19.63 -4.03
N THR A 186 3.07 20.45 -5.07
CA THR A 186 3.68 21.79 -5.10
C THR A 186 2.89 22.83 -4.32
N THR A 187 1.55 22.80 -4.43
CA THR A 187 0.70 23.84 -3.79
C THR A 187 0.17 23.42 -2.42
N GLY A 188 0.20 22.13 -2.10
CA GLY A 188 -0.43 21.55 -0.91
C GLY A 188 -1.97 21.56 -0.94
N GLU A 189 -2.58 21.96 -2.05
CA GLU A 189 -4.04 22.05 -2.17
C GLU A 189 -4.68 20.68 -2.37
N CYS A 190 -5.82 20.45 -1.71
CA CYS A 190 -6.63 19.25 -1.93
C CYS A 190 -7.35 19.37 -3.27
N LYS A 191 -7.00 18.49 -4.21
CA LYS A 191 -7.66 18.43 -5.53
C LYS A 191 -8.95 17.64 -5.51
N ALA A 192 -9.02 16.57 -4.71
CA ALA A 192 -10.18 15.71 -4.66
C ALA A 192 -10.34 15.00 -3.33
N GLU A 193 -11.57 14.70 -2.99
CA GLU A 193 -11.95 13.86 -1.86
C GLU A 193 -12.71 12.63 -2.39
N LEU A 194 -12.10 11.44 -2.24
CA LEU A 194 -12.66 10.17 -2.70
C LEU A 194 -13.51 9.56 -1.59
N LYS A 195 -14.82 9.53 -1.78
CA LYS A 195 -15.83 9.02 -0.83
C LYS A 195 -16.46 7.74 -1.38
N GLY A 196 -16.80 6.79 -0.50
CA GLY A 196 -17.49 5.56 -0.92
C GLY A 196 -17.12 4.34 -0.07
N HIS A 197 -16.01 4.37 0.64
CA HIS A 197 -15.68 3.31 1.57
C HIS A 197 -16.58 3.36 2.83
N PRO A 198 -17.16 2.22 3.25
CA PRO A 198 -18.03 2.17 4.44
C PRO A 198 -17.24 2.26 5.75
N HIS A 199 -15.94 1.94 5.71
CA HIS A 199 -15.06 1.86 6.88
C HIS A 199 -13.76 2.65 6.70
N TRP A 200 -12.94 2.71 7.77
CA TRP A 200 -11.64 3.37 7.80
C TRP A 200 -10.74 2.89 6.67
N LEU A 201 -10.16 3.80 5.90
CA LEU A 201 -9.19 3.45 4.89
C LEU A 201 -7.84 3.12 5.52
N LYS A 202 -7.22 2.07 5.01
CA LYS A 202 -5.90 1.61 5.45
C LYS A 202 -4.78 2.16 4.59
N SER A 203 -4.95 2.04 3.28
CA SER A 203 -3.95 2.40 2.30
C SER A 203 -4.59 2.74 0.96
N ALA A 204 -3.91 3.57 0.19
CA ALA A 204 -4.18 3.81 -1.22
C ALA A 204 -2.87 3.95 -1.97
N VAL A 205 -2.88 3.57 -3.26
CA VAL A 205 -1.72 3.67 -4.14
C VAL A 205 -2.15 4.11 -5.53
N PHE A 206 -1.28 4.83 -6.21
CA PHE A 206 -1.45 5.15 -7.62
C PHE A 206 -1.07 3.96 -8.50
N SER A 207 -1.71 3.86 -9.66
CA SER A 207 -1.21 3.03 -10.75
C SER A 207 0.08 3.61 -11.34
N PRO A 208 0.97 2.80 -11.95
CA PRO A 208 2.23 3.27 -12.51
C PRO A 208 2.08 4.35 -13.59
N ASP A 209 0.95 4.39 -14.28
CA ASP A 209 0.59 5.39 -15.29
C ASP A 209 -0.09 6.62 -14.71
N CYS A 210 -0.26 6.69 -13.37
CA CYS A 210 -0.99 7.75 -12.66
C CYS A 210 -2.48 7.89 -13.02
N MET A 211 -3.06 6.94 -13.79
CA MET A 211 -4.44 7.05 -14.26
C MET A 211 -5.47 6.55 -13.25
N CYS A 212 -5.06 5.70 -12.31
CA CYS A 212 -5.94 5.11 -11.33
C CYS A 212 -5.36 5.17 -9.92
N ILE A 213 -6.25 5.13 -8.93
CA ILE A 213 -5.90 4.89 -7.52
C ILE A 213 -6.62 3.63 -7.06
N VAL A 214 -5.90 2.77 -6.36
CA VAL A 214 -6.47 1.60 -5.66
C VAL A 214 -6.44 1.87 -4.17
N SER A 215 -7.59 1.79 -3.51
CA SER A 215 -7.69 1.99 -2.06
C SER A 215 -8.31 0.79 -1.35
N THR A 216 -7.93 0.60 -0.09
CA THR A 216 -8.41 -0.50 0.74
C THR A 216 -8.89 0.03 2.09
N CYS A 217 -9.93 -0.60 2.64
CA CYS A 217 -10.46 -0.25 3.95
C CYS A 217 -10.42 -1.41 4.95
N GLN A 218 -10.88 -1.15 6.17
CA GLN A 218 -10.74 -2.08 7.29
C GLN A 218 -11.48 -3.41 7.10
N ASP A 219 -12.54 -3.42 6.33
CA ASP A 219 -13.35 -4.61 6.00
C ASP A 219 -12.81 -5.39 4.80
N ASN A 220 -11.62 -5.02 4.30
CA ASN A 220 -10.93 -5.59 3.14
C ASN A 220 -11.59 -5.29 1.78
N ASN A 221 -12.54 -4.35 1.73
CA ASN A 221 -13.06 -3.86 0.46
C ASN A 221 -11.98 -3.06 -0.27
N VAL A 222 -11.88 -3.31 -1.57
CA VAL A 222 -10.98 -2.62 -2.49
C VAL A 222 -11.81 -1.75 -3.43
N GLN A 223 -11.39 -0.50 -3.64
CA GLN A 223 -12.00 0.39 -4.63
C GLN A 223 -10.93 0.89 -5.59
N ILE A 224 -11.33 1.05 -6.85
CA ILE A 224 -10.50 1.61 -7.91
C ILE A 224 -11.13 2.92 -8.36
N TRP A 225 -10.33 3.98 -8.39
CA TRP A 225 -10.73 5.33 -8.73
C TRP A 225 -10.03 5.76 -10.01
N ASN A 226 -10.77 6.29 -10.96
CA ASN A 226 -10.22 6.79 -12.22
C ASN A 226 -9.83 8.26 -12.04
N MET A 227 -8.58 8.60 -12.37
CA MET A 227 -8.05 9.96 -12.29
C MET A 227 -8.33 10.83 -13.52
N ALA A 228 -8.70 10.21 -14.66
CA ALA A 228 -8.88 10.92 -15.93
C ALA A 228 -10.23 11.63 -16.04
N THR A 229 -11.23 11.14 -15.34
CA THR A 229 -12.52 11.82 -15.24
C THR A 229 -12.47 12.67 -13.97
N GLU A 230 -12.44 13.97 -14.04
CA GLU A 230 -12.54 14.83 -12.85
C GLU A 230 -13.87 14.63 -12.08
N GLU A 231 -14.73 13.79 -12.58
CA GLU A 231 -15.90 13.23 -11.90
C GLU A 231 -15.46 12.02 -11.08
N TYR A 232 -15.12 12.26 -9.82
CA TYR A 232 -14.88 11.19 -8.84
C TYR A 232 -16.23 10.58 -8.45
N GLU A 233 -16.79 9.76 -9.34
CA GLU A 233 -17.97 8.98 -9.03
C GLU A 233 -17.68 8.05 -7.85
N GLU A 234 -18.69 7.82 -7.00
CA GLU A 234 -18.61 6.86 -5.90
C GLU A 234 -17.99 5.57 -6.42
N GLY A 235 -16.80 5.26 -5.89
CA GLY A 235 -15.99 4.15 -6.40
C GLY A 235 -16.82 2.88 -6.49
N MET A 236 -16.81 2.26 -7.65
CA MET A 236 -17.50 1.00 -7.87
C MET A 236 -16.93 -0.04 -6.89
N SER A 237 -17.72 -0.35 -5.85
CA SER A 237 -17.41 -1.46 -4.95
C SER A 237 -17.41 -2.74 -5.77
N ALA A 238 -16.25 -3.35 -5.94
CA ALA A 238 -16.10 -4.61 -6.66
C ALA A 238 -16.92 -5.77 -6.05
N LEU A 239 -17.59 -5.56 -4.93
CA LEU A 239 -18.27 -6.60 -4.14
C LEU A 239 -19.77 -6.41 -3.93
N SER A 240 -20.37 -5.24 -4.23
CA SER A 240 -21.76 -4.99 -3.78
C SER A 240 -22.85 -5.20 -4.82
N THR A 241 -22.56 -5.48 -6.08
CA THR A 241 -23.60 -5.53 -7.14
C THR A 241 -24.15 -6.91 -7.49
N HIS A 242 -23.64 -8.01 -6.91
CA HIS A 242 -24.05 -9.36 -7.34
C HIS A 242 -24.74 -10.27 -6.33
N THR A 243 -24.93 -9.86 -5.08
CA THR A 243 -25.74 -10.68 -4.13
C THR A 243 -27.24 -10.56 -4.33
N SER A 244 -27.73 -9.60 -5.07
CA SER A 244 -29.18 -9.42 -5.30
C SER A 244 -29.74 -10.09 -6.55
N LEU A 245 -28.88 -10.63 -7.44
CA LEU A 245 -29.33 -11.24 -8.70
C LEU A 245 -29.36 -12.79 -8.71
N LEU A 246 -28.90 -13.43 -7.66
CA LEU A 246 -28.86 -14.91 -7.59
C LEU A 246 -29.99 -15.56 -6.75
N SER A 247 -31.00 -14.80 -6.32
CA SER A 247 -32.14 -15.35 -5.56
C SER A 247 -33.41 -15.59 -6.37
N SER A 248 -33.42 -15.50 -7.71
CA SER A 248 -34.56 -15.90 -8.53
C SER A 248 -34.24 -17.18 -9.30
N SER A 249 -34.76 -18.30 -8.80
CA SER A 249 -34.84 -19.57 -9.50
C SER A 249 -35.84 -19.49 -10.63
N ASP A 250 -35.48 -18.91 -11.76
CA ASP A 250 -36.24 -19.06 -13.00
C ASP A 250 -35.31 -19.04 -14.22
N ASN A 251 -35.12 -20.24 -14.78
CA ASN A 251 -34.20 -20.57 -15.86
C ASN A 251 -34.78 -20.29 -17.26
N SER A 252 -35.53 -19.21 -17.43
CA SER A 252 -36.06 -18.90 -18.77
C SER A 252 -36.20 -17.42 -19.01
N LYS A 253 -35.11 -16.77 -19.40
CA LYS A 253 -34.94 -15.59 -20.25
C LYS A 253 -33.73 -14.79 -19.78
N LEU A 254 -32.64 -14.96 -20.48
CA LEU A 254 -31.53 -14.01 -20.44
C LEU A 254 -31.97 -12.71 -21.13
N PRO A 255 -31.96 -11.57 -20.47
CA PRO A 255 -32.10 -10.29 -21.17
C PRO A 255 -30.78 -9.98 -21.89
N VAL A 256 -30.92 -9.56 -23.13
CA VAL A 256 -29.83 -9.07 -23.98
C VAL A 256 -29.14 -7.90 -23.25
N ALA A 257 -27.87 -8.09 -22.98
CA ALA A 257 -27.04 -7.10 -22.28
C ALA A 257 -26.77 -5.90 -23.20
N SER A 258 -27.49 -4.80 -22.96
CA SER A 258 -27.09 -3.47 -23.37
C SER A 258 -27.09 -2.60 -22.12
N SER A 259 -25.89 -2.28 -21.64
CA SER A 259 -25.60 -1.39 -20.51
C SER A 259 -25.38 -2.05 -19.15
N ILE A 260 -24.26 -2.78 -18.95
CA ILE A 260 -23.69 -3.03 -17.64
C ILE A 260 -22.19 -2.70 -17.73
N PRO A 261 -21.70 -1.70 -16.97
CA PRO A 261 -20.26 -1.47 -16.87
C PRO A 261 -19.63 -2.51 -15.95
N ASN A 262 -18.71 -3.17 -16.42
CA ASN A 262 -17.56 -3.95 -15.99
C ASN A 262 -17.29 -4.16 -14.49
N GLY A 263 -17.19 -5.41 -14.07
CA GLY A 263 -16.80 -5.84 -12.74
C GLY A 263 -15.77 -6.97 -12.73
N VAL A 264 -14.84 -6.91 -11.79
CA VAL A 264 -14.00 -8.05 -11.41
C VAL A 264 -14.81 -8.90 -10.44
N PHE A 265 -14.99 -10.19 -10.73
CA PHE A 265 -15.72 -11.11 -9.87
C PHE A 265 -14.75 -11.85 -8.95
N ILE A 266 -14.98 -11.77 -7.64
CA ILE A 266 -14.36 -12.64 -6.65
C ILE A 266 -15.44 -13.58 -6.13
N ASN A 267 -15.40 -14.84 -6.55
CA ASN A 267 -16.32 -15.86 -6.03
C ASN A 267 -15.77 -16.46 -4.74
N HIS A 268 -16.57 -16.41 -3.67
CA HIS A 268 -16.38 -17.21 -2.47
C HIS A 268 -17.20 -18.49 -2.58
N ASP A 269 -16.55 -19.63 -2.65
CA ASP A 269 -17.23 -20.89 -2.40
C ASP A 269 -17.07 -21.31 -0.92
N HIS A 270 -17.91 -22.25 -0.46
CA HIS A 270 -18.04 -22.63 0.94
C HIS A 270 -16.77 -23.26 1.57
N HIS A 271 -15.65 -23.31 0.86
CA HIS A 271 -14.37 -23.89 1.31
C HIS A 271 -13.23 -22.89 1.42
N SER A 272 -13.52 -21.59 1.56
CA SER A 272 -12.51 -20.55 1.83
C SER A 272 -11.43 -20.43 0.74
N GLN A 273 -11.74 -20.74 -0.51
CA GLN A 273 -10.90 -20.47 -1.67
C GLN A 273 -11.37 -19.19 -2.34
N ILE A 274 -10.44 -18.26 -2.57
CA ILE A 274 -10.68 -17.10 -3.42
C ILE A 274 -10.32 -17.51 -4.84
N GLN A 275 -11.32 -17.67 -5.72
CA GLN A 275 -11.11 -17.90 -7.12
C GLN A 275 -11.43 -16.62 -7.89
N VAL A 276 -10.43 -16.06 -8.55
CA VAL A 276 -10.62 -14.95 -9.48
C VAL A 276 -10.82 -15.55 -10.87
N SER A 277 -12.03 -15.50 -11.42
CA SER A 277 -12.30 -15.91 -12.78
C SER A 277 -12.61 -14.67 -13.64
N LEU A 278 -11.95 -14.58 -14.79
CA LEU A 278 -12.23 -13.58 -15.81
C LEU A 278 -12.95 -14.27 -16.96
N GLU A 279 -14.18 -13.87 -17.26
CA GLU A 279 -14.86 -14.34 -18.46
C GLU A 279 -14.36 -13.59 -19.69
N SER A 280 -14.30 -14.28 -20.81
CA SER A 280 -13.75 -13.77 -22.09
C SER A 280 -14.51 -12.57 -22.68
N SER A 281 -15.71 -12.29 -22.20
CA SER A 281 -16.52 -11.13 -22.59
C SER A 281 -16.11 -9.81 -21.91
N PHE A 282 -15.18 -9.87 -20.95
CA PHE A 282 -14.67 -8.71 -20.21
C PHE A 282 -13.57 -7.92 -20.92
N LEU A 283 -13.03 -8.45 -22.01
CA LEU A 283 -11.90 -7.86 -22.74
C LEU A 283 -12.23 -6.53 -23.45
N ASP A 284 -13.50 -6.21 -23.65
CA ASP A 284 -13.90 -5.06 -24.49
C ASP A 284 -14.16 -3.75 -23.76
N VAL A 285 -14.17 -3.70 -22.44
CA VAL A 285 -14.66 -2.52 -21.73
C VAL A 285 -13.61 -1.84 -20.83
N TYR A 286 -12.61 -2.55 -20.34
CA TYR A 286 -11.42 -1.93 -19.74
C TYR A 286 -10.25 -2.05 -20.70
N LYS A 287 -10.12 -1.07 -21.59
CA LYS A 287 -9.02 -1.03 -22.56
C LYS A 287 -7.65 -0.89 -21.92
N ASP A 288 -7.58 -0.55 -20.61
CA ASP A 288 -6.34 -0.14 -19.97
C ASP A 288 -5.92 -0.98 -18.75
N ILE A 289 -6.77 -1.88 -18.21
CA ILE A 289 -6.41 -2.71 -17.05
C ILE A 289 -6.80 -4.16 -17.31
N ILE A 290 -5.81 -4.98 -17.66
CA ILE A 290 -5.97 -6.43 -17.78
C ILE A 290 -5.28 -7.10 -16.59
N PHE A 291 -6.06 -7.72 -15.71
CA PHE A 291 -5.54 -8.62 -14.69
C PHE A 291 -5.22 -9.97 -15.33
N HIS A 292 -3.97 -10.20 -15.69
CA HIS A 292 -3.52 -11.52 -16.11
C HIS A 292 -3.03 -12.31 -14.90
N THR A 293 -3.84 -13.25 -14.44
CA THR A 293 -3.40 -14.27 -13.50
C THR A 293 -2.72 -15.39 -14.28
N LYS A 294 -1.44 -15.23 -14.64
CA LYS A 294 -0.62 -16.35 -15.08
C LYS A 294 -0.21 -17.16 -13.86
N ASN A 295 -0.74 -18.38 -13.75
CA ASN A 295 -0.42 -19.36 -12.72
C ASN A 295 -0.81 -18.95 -11.30
N LEU A 296 -2.12 -18.89 -11.01
CA LEU A 296 -2.60 -19.02 -9.65
C LEU A 296 -2.34 -20.44 -9.17
N HIS A 297 -1.24 -20.66 -8.49
CA HIS A 297 -1.16 -21.78 -7.56
C HIS A 297 -2.18 -21.49 -6.45
N LYS A 298 -3.11 -22.45 -6.24
CA LYS A 298 -4.12 -22.36 -5.19
C LYS A 298 -3.43 -22.18 -3.84
N ILE A 299 -3.48 -20.99 -3.29
CA ILE A 299 -3.01 -20.73 -1.93
C ILE A 299 -4.20 -21.02 -1.01
N TRP A 300 -4.10 -22.13 -0.26
CA TRP A 300 -5.10 -22.48 0.73
C TRP A 300 -4.94 -21.58 1.96
N ILE A 301 -5.99 -20.84 2.34
CA ILE A 301 -6.06 -20.02 3.55
C ILE A 301 -7.07 -20.68 4.49
N PRO A 302 -6.63 -21.31 5.60
CA PRO A 302 -7.57 -21.92 6.54
C PRO A 302 -8.38 -20.85 7.30
N PRO A 303 -9.70 -21.06 7.55
CA PRO A 303 -10.45 -20.24 8.47
C PRO A 303 -9.97 -20.49 9.92
N PRO A 304 -9.85 -19.49 10.79
CA PRO A 304 -10.49 -18.17 10.90
C PRO A 304 -9.55 -16.96 10.77
N PHE A 305 -8.62 -16.94 9.83
CA PHE A 305 -7.45 -16.05 9.83
C PHE A 305 -7.55 -14.86 8.85
N CYS A 306 -8.69 -14.25 8.70
CA CYS A 306 -9.05 -13.48 7.54
C CYS A 306 -8.97 -11.95 7.67
N LYS A 307 -7.93 -11.35 8.27
CA LYS A 307 -7.79 -9.89 8.18
C LYS A 307 -6.33 -9.49 7.91
N PRO A 308 -6.01 -8.95 6.71
CA PRO A 308 -4.69 -8.41 6.45
C PRO A 308 -4.39 -7.23 7.38
N SER A 309 -3.18 -7.16 7.89
CA SER A 309 -2.72 -6.09 8.79
C SER A 309 -1.87 -5.04 8.08
N SER A 310 -1.35 -5.35 6.90
CA SER A 310 -0.53 -4.45 6.09
C SER A 310 -0.61 -4.79 4.60
N ILE A 311 -0.36 -3.81 3.75
CA ILE A 311 -0.25 -3.94 2.29
C ILE A 311 1.12 -3.42 1.89
N GLY A 312 1.89 -4.26 1.20
CA GLY A 312 3.14 -3.88 0.56
C GLY A 312 3.07 -4.19 -0.93
N TYR A 313 3.73 -3.41 -1.75
CA TYR A 313 3.72 -3.60 -3.21
C TYR A 313 5.11 -3.36 -3.82
N HIS A 314 5.35 -4.05 -4.90
CA HIS A 314 6.44 -3.81 -5.84
C HIS A 314 5.83 -3.80 -7.23
N LEU A 315 6.28 -2.96 -8.14
CA LEU A 315 5.86 -2.58 -9.51
C LEU A 315 4.82 -3.44 -10.28
N SER A 316 4.45 -4.62 -9.81
CA SER A 316 3.42 -5.50 -10.40
C SER A 316 2.73 -6.42 -9.41
N LYS A 317 2.95 -6.26 -8.09
CA LYS A 317 2.41 -7.20 -7.08
C LYS A 317 1.89 -6.47 -5.87
N ILE A 318 0.68 -6.81 -5.46
CA ILE A 318 0.08 -6.36 -4.19
C ILE A 318 0.28 -7.49 -3.18
N CYS A 319 0.87 -7.19 -2.04
CA CYS A 319 1.08 -8.15 -0.97
C CYS A 319 0.20 -7.78 0.23
N LEU A 320 -0.62 -8.71 0.67
CA LEU A 320 -1.46 -8.54 1.85
C LEU A 320 -0.88 -9.36 2.98
N GLY A 321 -0.38 -8.71 4.03
CA GLY A 321 0.11 -9.37 5.24
C GLY A 321 -1.00 -9.57 6.26
N TYR A 322 -1.10 -10.76 6.84
CA TYR A 322 -2.05 -11.12 7.89
C TYR A 322 -1.38 -11.18 9.26
N ARG A 323 -2.15 -10.95 10.32
CA ARG A 323 -1.64 -11.04 11.72
C ARG A 323 -1.08 -12.42 12.10
N SER A 324 -1.43 -13.45 11.35
CA SER A 324 -0.92 -14.83 11.51
C SER A 324 0.48 -15.05 10.92
N GLY A 325 1.11 -14.01 10.31
CA GLY A 325 2.35 -14.15 9.56
C GLY A 325 2.18 -14.67 8.14
N GLN A 326 0.96 -14.92 7.69
CA GLN A 326 0.68 -15.33 6.31
C GLN A 326 0.68 -14.13 5.37
N VAL A 327 1.11 -14.34 4.13
CA VAL A 327 1.17 -13.32 3.07
C VAL A 327 0.38 -13.80 1.85
N LEU A 328 -0.56 -12.98 1.39
CA LEU A 328 -1.22 -13.16 0.11
C LEU A 328 -0.54 -12.26 -0.92
N VAL A 329 -0.11 -12.83 -2.03
CA VAL A 329 0.48 -12.12 -3.14
C VAL A 329 -0.52 -12.10 -4.28
N LEU A 330 -0.94 -10.91 -4.68
CA LEU A 330 -1.71 -10.69 -5.89
C LEU A 330 -0.77 -10.12 -6.96
N GLU A 331 -0.55 -10.87 -8.02
CA GLU A 331 0.18 -10.37 -9.19
C GLU A 331 -0.78 -9.56 -10.05
N VAL A 332 -0.58 -8.25 -10.07
CA VAL A 332 -1.33 -7.33 -10.93
C VAL A 332 -0.45 -7.03 -12.13
N CYS A 333 -0.72 -7.70 -13.25
CA CYS A 333 -0.05 -7.41 -14.50
C CYS A 333 -0.87 -6.33 -15.24
N MET A 334 -0.43 -5.08 -15.20
CA MET A 334 -1.00 -4.06 -16.07
C MET A 334 -0.40 -4.22 -17.47
N VAL A 335 -1.18 -4.73 -18.40
CA VAL A 335 -0.83 -4.74 -19.82
C VAL A 335 -1.48 -3.53 -20.46
N LEU A 336 -0.68 -2.51 -20.77
CA LEU A 336 -1.10 -1.41 -21.62
C LEU A 336 -1.34 -1.96 -23.03
N ILE A 337 -2.59 -2.07 -23.45
CA ILE A 337 -2.91 -2.26 -24.86
C ILE A 337 -2.97 -0.87 -25.48
N LEU A 338 -1.87 -0.47 -26.09
CA LEU A 338 -1.85 0.67 -26.99
C LEU A 338 -2.65 0.28 -28.23
N ASN A 339 -3.90 0.71 -28.33
CA ASN A 339 -4.61 0.72 -29.58
C ASN A 339 -3.99 1.80 -30.48
N SER A 340 -3.11 1.37 -31.39
CA SER A 340 -2.84 2.15 -32.59
C SER A 340 -4.09 2.06 -33.47
N THR A 341 -4.96 3.02 -33.36
CA THR A 341 -5.95 3.27 -34.42
C THR A 341 -5.23 3.99 -35.55
N LEU A 342 -5.06 3.25 -36.64
CA LEU A 342 -5.00 3.85 -37.96
C LEU A 342 -6.34 4.52 -38.30
#